data_20a2c8af2cf73389b9a944b29df98d04
#
_entry.id   20a2c8af2cf73389b9a944b29df98d04
#
_cell.length_a   1.000
_cell.length_b   1.000
_cell.length_c   1.000
_cell.angle_alpha   90.00
_cell.angle_beta   90.00
_cell.angle_gamma   90.00
#
_symmetry.space_group_name_H-M   'P 1'
#
loop_
_entity.id
_entity.type
_entity.pdbx_description
1 polymer ?
#
loop_
_entity_poly.entity_id
_entity_poly.type
_entity_poly.pdbx_seq_one_letter_code
_entity_poly.pdbx_strand_id
1 'polypeptide(L)'
;MQSLLQLYRRVVPKQKQRIYILPTRYGVMLGFFLFVMLLGAINYSNSMGHLLVFLLVSLGHTTMLHTHRNISKIELKYAHAEPVYCGQVANFNIVLSNHNDRDLHQFKFATRAEEIKSWNPLNKVVKGFTCRNSLTHIAANQTVSTIIDIPTEKRGYQALGTLQLKSQFPLGLFRSWTNYKTNAKVLVYPNPEGDLAMPNALGAGDMFKQNRQKGLDDFAGFNSYRVGDPVHTIAWKAVARDDVLRTKQFSGAQSGRRILSWNDTAGIADTEKRLSQLCRWLIDTENVSTLSRLELPNKVIDFAVGENHLHECLTALALYHDA
;
A
#
# COMPACT_ATOMS: atom_id res chain seq x y z
N MET A 1 9.07 11.77 11.61
CA MET A 1 8.88 10.57 10.79
C MET A 1 8.53 9.30 11.58
N GLN A 2 9.12 9.02 12.75
CA GLN A 2 8.79 7.80 13.54
C GLN A 2 7.43 7.83 14.24
N SER A 3 6.83 8.97 14.54
CA SER A 3 5.54 9.07 15.26
C SER A 3 4.31 8.78 14.40
N LEU A 4 4.35 9.04 13.09
CA LEU A 4 3.26 8.75 12.16
C LEU A 4 3.18 7.26 11.79
N LEU A 5 4.31 6.55 11.79
CA LEU A 5 4.36 5.11 11.56
C LEU A 5 3.72 4.29 12.70
N GLN A 6 3.65 4.83 13.91
CA GLN A 6 3.01 4.14 15.05
C GLN A 6 1.47 4.15 14.98
N LEU A 7 0.87 5.17 14.38
CA LEU A 7 -0.60 5.29 14.26
C LEU A 7 -1.21 4.31 13.23
N TYR A 8 -0.44 3.83 12.27
CA TYR A 8 -0.89 2.89 11.23
C TYR A 8 -0.67 1.40 11.54
N ARG A 9 -0.10 1.06 12.70
CA ARG A 9 -0.01 -0.34 13.16
C ARG A 9 -1.40 -0.87 13.54
N ARG A 10 -2.23 -1.21 12.55
CA ARG A 10 -3.47 -1.95 12.80
C ARG A 10 -3.12 -3.37 13.21
N VAL A 11 -3.10 -3.60 14.51
CA VAL A 11 -2.97 -4.94 15.10
C VAL A 11 -4.13 -5.80 14.55
N VAL A 12 -3.78 -6.88 13.89
CA VAL A 12 -4.79 -7.86 13.44
C VAL A 12 -5.37 -8.52 14.69
N PRO A 13 -6.69 -8.53 14.87
CA PRO A 13 -7.30 -9.15 16.05
C PRO A 13 -6.90 -10.63 16.10
N LYS A 14 -6.58 -11.12 17.30
CA LYS A 14 -6.20 -12.51 17.54
C LYS A 14 -7.33 -13.43 17.12
N GLN A 15 -7.20 -14.07 15.97
CA GLN A 15 -8.22 -14.94 15.40
C GLN A 15 -7.95 -16.39 15.82
N LYS A 16 -9.01 -17.09 16.24
CA LYS A 16 -8.94 -18.54 16.45
C LYS A 16 -8.69 -19.21 15.10
N GLN A 17 -7.49 -19.70 14.89
CA GLN A 17 -7.07 -20.30 13.63
C GLN A 17 -7.79 -21.64 13.41
N ARG A 18 -8.39 -21.79 12.25
CA ARG A 18 -8.85 -23.09 11.75
C ARG A 18 -7.85 -23.62 10.76
N ILE A 19 -7.23 -24.73 11.08
CA ILE A 19 -6.27 -25.41 10.19
C ILE A 19 -7.03 -26.49 9.44
N TYR A 20 -6.90 -26.45 8.13
CA TYR A 20 -7.43 -27.47 7.24
C TYR A 20 -6.29 -28.31 6.72
N ILE A 21 -6.54 -29.62 6.56
CA ILE A 21 -5.58 -30.57 6.00
C ILE A 21 -6.28 -31.49 5.03
N LEU A 22 -5.65 -31.71 3.86
CA LEU A 22 -6.12 -32.64 2.84
C LEU A 22 -4.93 -33.35 2.21
N PRO A 23 -5.11 -34.61 1.76
CA PRO A 23 -4.09 -35.28 0.97
C PRO A 23 -3.89 -34.58 -0.36
N THR A 24 -2.67 -34.55 -0.85
CA THR A 24 -2.34 -34.12 -2.21
C THR A 24 -2.62 -35.25 -3.21
N ARG A 25 -2.50 -34.97 -4.52
CA ARG A 25 -2.56 -36.04 -5.53
C ARG A 25 -1.58 -37.16 -5.26
N TYR A 26 -0.37 -36.84 -4.79
CA TYR A 26 0.66 -37.82 -4.41
C TYR A 26 0.26 -38.62 -3.18
N GLY A 27 -0.37 -37.97 -2.19
CA GLY A 27 -0.88 -38.66 -1.00
C GLY A 27 -2.01 -39.64 -1.35
N VAL A 28 -2.92 -39.23 -2.25
CA VAL A 28 -4.00 -40.12 -2.73
C VAL A 28 -3.42 -41.29 -3.52
N MET A 29 -2.46 -41.06 -4.42
CA MET A 29 -1.79 -42.13 -5.19
C MET A 29 -1.06 -43.11 -4.27
N LEU A 30 -0.33 -42.59 -3.27
CA LEU A 30 0.32 -43.45 -2.28
C LEU A 30 -0.70 -44.30 -1.51
N GLY A 31 -1.80 -43.68 -1.05
CA GLY A 31 -2.87 -44.40 -0.35
C GLY A 31 -3.48 -45.53 -1.20
N PHE A 32 -3.73 -45.27 -2.50
CA PHE A 32 -4.20 -46.30 -3.43
C PHE A 32 -3.16 -47.41 -3.61
N PHE A 33 -1.91 -47.06 -3.80
CA PHE A 33 -0.82 -48.05 -3.94
C PHE A 33 -0.71 -48.94 -2.71
N LEU A 34 -0.74 -48.34 -1.50
CA LEU A 34 -0.70 -49.07 -0.24
C LEU A 34 -1.91 -50.02 -0.07
N PHE A 35 -3.08 -49.58 -0.52
CA PHE A 35 -4.28 -50.43 -0.52
C PHE A 35 -4.12 -51.66 -1.42
N VAL A 36 -3.60 -51.50 -2.62
CA VAL A 36 -3.33 -52.61 -3.54
C VAL A 36 -2.27 -53.55 -2.97
N MET A 37 -1.19 -53.01 -2.40
CA MET A 37 -0.16 -53.80 -1.71
C MET A 37 -0.73 -54.59 -0.54
N LEU A 38 -1.64 -54.00 0.24
CA LEU A 38 -2.29 -54.67 1.36
C LEU A 38 -3.12 -55.86 0.87
N LEU A 39 -3.92 -55.66 -0.20
CA LEU A 39 -4.70 -56.77 -0.81
C LEU A 39 -3.78 -57.90 -1.27
N GLY A 40 -2.67 -57.58 -1.92
CA GLY A 40 -1.67 -58.59 -2.32
C GLY A 40 -1.06 -59.30 -1.12
N ALA A 41 -0.70 -58.58 -0.07
CA ALA A 41 -0.12 -59.20 1.14
C ALA A 41 -1.10 -60.14 1.83
N ILE A 42 -2.39 -59.81 1.87
CA ILE A 42 -3.45 -60.67 2.42
C ILE A 42 -3.63 -61.93 1.53
N ASN A 43 -3.75 -61.75 0.21
CA ASN A 43 -4.01 -62.86 -0.71
C ASN A 43 -2.88 -63.91 -0.71
N TYR A 44 -1.63 -63.47 -0.62
CA TYR A 44 -0.45 -64.36 -0.61
C TYR A 44 0.06 -64.67 0.81
N SER A 45 -0.67 -64.32 1.85
CA SER A 45 -0.29 -64.53 3.25
C SER A 45 1.18 -64.08 3.55
N ASN A 46 1.62 -63.00 2.91
CA ASN A 46 2.99 -62.51 2.95
C ASN A 46 3.21 -61.60 4.15
N SER A 47 3.87 -62.11 5.22
CA SER A 47 4.13 -61.34 6.43
C SER A 47 5.05 -60.13 6.21
N MET A 48 6.04 -60.23 5.31
CA MET A 48 6.92 -59.12 4.93
C MET A 48 6.15 -58.00 4.20
N GLY A 49 5.17 -58.36 3.34
CA GLY A 49 4.29 -57.42 2.69
C GLY A 49 3.46 -56.62 3.68
N HIS A 50 2.88 -57.25 4.69
CA HIS A 50 2.14 -56.57 5.75
C HIS A 50 3.04 -55.60 6.53
N LEU A 51 4.25 -56.02 6.92
CA LEU A 51 5.21 -55.20 7.64
C LEU A 51 5.52 -53.93 6.84
N LEU A 52 5.80 -54.06 5.53
CA LEU A 52 6.12 -52.93 4.67
C LEU A 52 4.92 -51.95 4.54
N VAL A 53 3.72 -52.49 4.36
CA VAL A 53 2.50 -51.66 4.28
C VAL A 53 2.30 -50.89 5.57
N PHE A 54 2.36 -51.52 6.74
CA PHE A 54 2.18 -50.87 8.02
C PHE A 54 3.29 -49.83 8.31
N LEU A 55 4.52 -50.08 7.92
CA LEU A 55 5.61 -49.13 8.01
C LEU A 55 5.30 -47.85 7.19
N LEU A 56 4.88 -48.01 5.94
CA LEU A 56 4.58 -46.88 5.05
C LEU A 56 3.32 -46.12 5.48
N VAL A 57 2.30 -46.82 5.99
CA VAL A 57 1.11 -46.18 6.59
C VAL A 57 1.52 -45.35 7.81
N SER A 58 2.37 -45.88 8.69
CA SER A 58 2.89 -45.17 9.84
C SER A 58 3.68 -43.92 9.45
N LEU A 59 4.51 -44.01 8.40
CA LEU A 59 5.22 -42.86 7.83
C LEU A 59 4.24 -41.80 7.30
N GLY A 60 3.18 -42.23 6.59
CA GLY A 60 2.12 -41.33 6.10
C GLY A 60 1.42 -40.62 7.24
N HIS A 61 1.06 -41.34 8.32
CA HIS A 61 0.43 -40.79 9.50
C HIS A 61 1.34 -39.76 10.20
N THR A 62 2.60 -40.08 10.40
CA THR A 62 3.59 -39.18 10.97
C THR A 62 3.74 -37.91 10.13
N THR A 63 3.79 -38.07 8.80
CA THR A 63 3.84 -36.94 7.86
C THR A 63 2.62 -36.02 8.00
N MET A 64 1.42 -36.58 8.16
CA MET A 64 0.20 -35.81 8.39
C MET A 64 0.30 -34.97 9.67
N LEU A 65 0.77 -35.54 10.76
CA LEU A 65 0.96 -34.84 12.03
C LEU A 65 1.98 -33.70 11.89
N HIS A 66 3.10 -33.95 11.22
CA HIS A 66 4.10 -32.93 10.96
C HIS A 66 3.57 -31.79 10.08
N THR A 67 2.80 -32.10 9.03
CA THR A 67 2.19 -31.10 8.16
C THR A 67 1.21 -30.21 8.93
N HIS A 68 0.40 -30.79 9.84
CA HIS A 68 -0.48 -30.02 10.71
C HIS A 68 0.29 -29.14 11.68
N ARG A 69 1.30 -29.68 12.34
CA ARG A 69 2.12 -28.94 13.32
C ARG A 69 2.92 -27.81 12.68
N ASN A 70 3.31 -27.97 11.41
CA ASN A 70 4.09 -26.98 10.68
C ASN A 70 3.33 -25.64 10.48
N ILE A 71 2.00 -25.65 10.48
CA ILE A 71 1.17 -24.44 10.32
C ILE A 71 0.55 -23.98 11.65
N SER A 72 0.58 -24.83 12.67
CA SER A 72 -0.02 -24.50 13.97
C SER A 72 0.76 -23.40 14.69
N LYS A 73 0.05 -22.58 15.50
CA LYS A 73 0.63 -21.53 16.35
C LYS A 73 1.43 -20.44 15.58
N ILE A 74 1.15 -20.22 14.29
CA ILE A 74 1.63 -19.05 13.55
C ILE A 74 0.62 -17.94 13.77
N GLU A 75 1.07 -16.77 14.15
CA GLU A 75 0.23 -15.57 14.35
C GLU A 75 0.60 -14.48 13.34
N LEU A 76 -0.42 -13.93 12.69
CA LEU A 76 -0.27 -12.73 11.88
C LEU A 76 -0.36 -11.51 12.80
N LYS A 77 0.76 -10.83 13.05
CA LYS A 77 0.82 -9.66 13.94
C LYS A 77 0.27 -8.41 13.30
N TYR A 78 0.77 -8.06 12.13
CA TYR A 78 0.27 -6.92 11.35
C TYR A 78 0.56 -7.08 9.86
N ALA A 79 -0.20 -6.33 9.07
CA ALA A 79 0.03 -6.17 7.64
C ALA A 79 -0.11 -4.69 7.31
N HIS A 80 0.84 -4.14 6.55
CA HIS A 80 0.88 -2.74 6.14
C HIS A 80 1.43 -2.61 4.73
N ALA A 81 0.94 -1.63 3.98
CA ALA A 81 1.51 -1.24 2.70
C ALA A 81 1.57 0.28 2.61
N GLU A 82 2.60 0.79 1.97
CA GLU A 82 2.72 2.20 1.63
C GLU A 82 1.82 2.53 0.44
N PRO A 83 1.32 3.76 0.35
CA PRO A 83 0.55 4.21 -0.79
C PRO A 83 1.33 4.06 -2.10
N VAL A 84 0.63 3.72 -3.19
CA VAL A 84 1.21 3.54 -4.52
C VAL A 84 0.33 4.19 -5.59
N TYR A 85 0.88 4.42 -6.77
CA TYR A 85 0.12 4.90 -7.92
C TYR A 85 -0.60 3.74 -8.63
N CYS A 86 -1.74 4.03 -9.23
CA CYS A 86 -2.50 3.06 -10.02
C CYS A 86 -1.63 2.49 -11.16
N GLY A 87 -1.71 1.17 -11.36
CA GLY A 87 -0.84 0.44 -12.28
C GLY A 87 0.47 -0.07 -11.67
N GLN A 88 0.86 0.42 -10.49
CA GLN A 88 2.01 -0.10 -9.76
C GLN A 88 1.65 -1.30 -8.89
N VAL A 89 2.67 -1.99 -8.40
CA VAL A 89 2.50 -3.12 -7.48
C VAL A 89 2.53 -2.62 -6.04
N ALA A 90 1.47 -2.89 -5.28
CA ALA A 90 1.41 -2.59 -3.86
C ALA A 90 2.12 -3.68 -3.07
N ASN A 91 3.13 -3.30 -2.29
CA ASN A 91 3.97 -4.17 -1.49
C ASN A 91 3.44 -4.21 -0.05
N PHE A 92 2.65 -5.25 0.28
CA PHE A 92 2.20 -5.46 1.65
C PHE A 92 3.27 -6.15 2.48
N ASN A 93 3.83 -5.41 3.43
CA ASN A 93 4.73 -5.98 4.43
C ASN A 93 3.90 -6.68 5.51
N ILE A 94 4.09 -7.99 5.64
CA ILE A 94 3.38 -8.87 6.56
C ILE A 94 4.33 -9.38 7.60
N VAL A 95 3.95 -9.29 8.87
CA VAL A 95 4.74 -9.79 9.99
C VAL A 95 4.05 -10.97 10.62
N LEU A 96 4.77 -12.09 10.60
CA LEU A 96 4.35 -13.36 11.18
C LEU A 96 5.22 -13.70 12.39
N SER A 97 4.60 -14.24 13.43
CA SER A 97 5.28 -14.76 14.61
C SER A 97 5.07 -16.25 14.72
N ASN A 98 6.16 -16.99 14.87
CA ASN A 98 6.15 -18.41 15.19
C ASN A 98 6.16 -18.58 16.71
N HIS A 99 5.11 -19.13 17.29
CA HIS A 99 5.02 -19.43 18.72
C HIS A 99 5.29 -20.92 19.02
N ASN A 100 5.93 -21.63 18.09
CA ASN A 100 6.36 -23.01 18.31
C ASN A 100 7.82 -23.04 18.78
N ASP A 101 8.13 -24.07 19.56
CA ASP A 101 9.49 -24.38 20.02
C ASP A 101 10.35 -25.05 18.94
N ARG A 102 9.90 -25.04 17.69
CA ARG A 102 10.57 -25.67 16.55
C ARG A 102 10.50 -24.81 15.32
N ASP A 103 11.41 -25.04 14.42
CA ASP A 103 11.47 -24.40 13.12
C ASP A 103 10.34 -24.87 12.22
N LEU A 104 9.84 -23.96 11.41
CA LEU A 104 8.77 -24.17 10.46
C LEU A 104 9.29 -23.96 9.05
N HIS A 105 8.82 -24.79 8.10
CA HIS A 105 9.40 -24.85 6.78
C HIS A 105 8.36 -24.77 5.66
N GLN A 106 8.79 -24.24 4.49
CA GLN A 106 8.07 -24.29 3.20
C GLN A 106 6.64 -23.73 3.24
N PHE A 107 6.52 -22.41 3.42
CA PHE A 107 5.24 -21.72 3.34
C PHE A 107 5.03 -21.11 1.98
N LYS A 108 3.77 -21.13 1.54
CA LYS A 108 3.30 -20.37 0.39
C LYS A 108 2.16 -19.44 0.83
N PHE A 109 2.26 -18.19 0.42
CA PHE A 109 1.24 -17.19 0.67
C PHE A 109 0.36 -17.06 -0.56
N ALA A 110 -0.94 -17.04 -0.32
CA ALA A 110 -1.90 -16.79 -1.36
C ALA A 110 -2.94 -15.78 -0.86
N THR A 111 -3.30 -14.85 -1.70
CA THR A 111 -4.32 -13.86 -1.41
C THR A 111 -5.56 -14.17 -2.25
N ARG A 112 -6.72 -13.87 -1.65
CA ARG A 112 -7.97 -13.86 -2.37
C ARG A 112 -8.33 -12.41 -2.63
N ALA A 113 -8.28 -11.98 -3.90
CA ALA A 113 -8.81 -10.69 -4.30
C ALA A 113 -10.29 -10.63 -3.89
N GLU A 114 -10.72 -9.53 -3.27
CA GLU A 114 -12.14 -9.27 -3.06
C GLU A 114 -12.82 -9.25 -4.44
N GLU A 115 -13.89 -10.00 -4.58
CA GLU A 115 -14.63 -10.14 -5.83
C GLU A 115 -15.06 -8.77 -6.36
N ILE A 116 -14.57 -8.42 -7.52
CA ILE A 116 -15.36 -7.54 -8.40
C ILE A 116 -16.56 -8.38 -8.79
N LYS A 117 -17.73 -8.06 -8.24
CA LYS A 117 -19.00 -8.66 -8.67
C LYS A 117 -19.24 -8.31 -10.14
N SER A 118 -18.68 -9.11 -11.04
CA SER A 118 -19.05 -9.07 -12.44
C SER A 118 -20.43 -9.71 -12.56
N TRP A 119 -21.40 -8.95 -12.99
CA TRP A 119 -22.78 -9.40 -13.21
C TRP A 119 -22.93 -10.34 -14.42
N ASN A 120 -21.86 -10.77 -15.02
CA ASN A 120 -21.86 -11.61 -16.21
C ASN A 120 -21.71 -13.09 -15.83
N PRO A 121 -22.76 -13.94 -15.95
CA PRO A 121 -22.76 -15.33 -15.49
C PRO A 121 -21.78 -16.24 -16.26
N LEU A 122 -21.29 -15.80 -17.42
CA LEU A 122 -20.29 -16.51 -18.24
C LEU A 122 -18.85 -16.28 -17.78
N ASN A 123 -18.58 -15.24 -17.03
CA ASN A 123 -17.30 -14.98 -16.37
C ASN A 123 -17.36 -15.40 -14.89
N LYS A 124 -17.60 -16.68 -14.62
CA LYS A 124 -17.26 -17.27 -13.33
C LYS A 124 -15.75 -17.21 -13.17
N VAL A 125 -15.23 -16.05 -12.74
CA VAL A 125 -13.86 -15.96 -12.25
C VAL A 125 -13.76 -16.96 -11.11
N VAL A 126 -12.99 -18.02 -11.35
CA VAL A 126 -12.72 -19.08 -10.38
C VAL A 126 -12.23 -18.38 -9.11
N LYS A 127 -13.01 -18.48 -8.03
CA LYS A 127 -12.69 -17.98 -6.69
C LYS A 127 -11.41 -18.66 -6.17
N GLY A 128 -10.26 -18.33 -6.75
CA GLY A 128 -8.98 -18.94 -6.47
C GLY A 128 -8.10 -18.03 -5.63
N PHE A 129 -7.40 -18.64 -4.69
CA PHE A 129 -6.26 -17.98 -4.05
C PHE A 129 -5.09 -17.97 -5.02
N THR A 130 -4.59 -16.78 -5.36
CA THR A 130 -3.38 -16.63 -6.16
C THR A 130 -2.16 -16.67 -5.26
N CYS A 131 -1.18 -17.53 -5.57
CA CYS A 131 0.09 -17.58 -4.85
C CYS A 131 0.88 -16.30 -5.17
N ARG A 132 1.29 -15.59 -4.12
CA ARG A 132 1.98 -14.29 -4.26
C ARG A 132 3.45 -14.36 -3.83
N ASN A 133 3.74 -15.13 -2.81
CA ASN A 133 5.10 -15.26 -2.28
C ASN A 133 5.30 -16.61 -1.58
N SER A 134 6.55 -16.97 -1.31
CA SER A 134 6.92 -18.17 -0.55
C SER A 134 8.01 -17.83 0.47
N LEU A 135 7.94 -18.45 1.63
CA LEU A 135 8.93 -18.37 2.68
C LEU A 135 9.47 -19.77 2.98
N THR A 136 10.77 -19.92 2.98
CA THR A 136 11.40 -21.24 3.12
C THR A 136 11.50 -21.70 4.58
N HIS A 137 11.68 -20.75 5.53
CA HIS A 137 11.96 -21.06 6.92
C HIS A 137 11.52 -19.95 7.87
N ILE A 138 11.00 -20.32 9.05
CA ILE A 138 10.77 -19.44 10.21
C ILE A 138 11.32 -20.18 11.43
N ALA A 139 12.34 -19.62 12.07
CA ALA A 139 12.94 -20.25 13.25
C ALA A 139 11.98 -20.25 14.45
N ALA A 140 12.28 -21.14 15.41
CA ALA A 140 11.51 -21.28 16.65
C ALA A 140 11.44 -19.94 17.41
N ASN A 141 10.23 -19.59 17.90
CA ASN A 141 9.98 -18.38 18.69
C ASN A 141 10.41 -17.06 18.02
N GLN A 142 10.56 -17.04 16.69
CA GLN A 142 10.95 -15.86 15.95
C GLN A 142 9.78 -15.18 15.23
N THR A 143 10.01 -13.91 14.94
CA THR A 143 9.11 -13.07 14.14
C THR A 143 9.81 -12.73 12.82
N VAL A 144 9.15 -12.96 11.70
CA VAL A 144 9.66 -12.75 10.35
C VAL A 144 8.73 -11.79 9.60
N SER A 145 9.32 -10.89 8.82
CA SER A 145 8.60 -10.07 7.85
C SER A 145 8.72 -10.67 6.45
N THR A 146 7.64 -10.59 5.67
CA THR A 146 7.62 -10.96 4.26
C THR A 146 6.77 -9.98 3.47
N ILE A 147 7.10 -9.82 2.20
CA ILE A 147 6.38 -8.90 1.31
C ILE A 147 5.43 -9.71 0.43
N ILE A 148 4.22 -9.20 0.28
CA ILE A 148 3.23 -9.75 -0.64
C ILE A 148 2.88 -8.68 -1.67
N ASP A 149 3.13 -9.00 -2.93
CA ASP A 149 2.94 -8.12 -4.06
C ASP A 149 1.51 -8.26 -4.61
N ILE A 150 0.80 -7.13 -4.69
CA ILE A 150 -0.56 -7.07 -5.25
C ILE A 150 -0.60 -6.00 -6.34
N PRO A 151 -0.91 -6.36 -7.58
CA PRO A 151 -1.10 -5.38 -8.65
C PRO A 151 -2.30 -4.49 -8.34
N THR A 152 -2.17 -3.21 -8.65
CA THR A 152 -3.24 -2.23 -8.47
C THR A 152 -3.82 -1.84 -9.83
N GLU A 153 -5.14 -1.87 -9.97
CA GLU A 153 -5.84 -1.54 -11.21
C GLU A 153 -6.73 -0.31 -11.09
N LYS A 154 -7.11 0.04 -9.87
CA LYS A 154 -8.03 1.15 -9.58
C LYS A 154 -7.53 2.00 -8.43
N ARG A 155 -7.76 3.31 -8.50
CA ARG A 155 -7.48 4.21 -7.38
C ARG A 155 -8.42 3.97 -6.19
N GLY A 156 -8.05 4.50 -5.05
CA GLY A 156 -8.81 4.40 -3.80
C GLY A 156 -8.26 3.33 -2.86
N TYR A 157 -9.05 2.93 -1.87
CA TYR A 157 -8.59 1.92 -0.92
C TYR A 157 -8.71 0.50 -1.50
N GLN A 158 -7.56 -0.17 -1.64
CA GLN A 158 -7.50 -1.59 -2.01
C GLN A 158 -7.16 -2.43 -0.78
N ALA A 159 -8.03 -3.38 -0.44
CA ALA A 159 -7.84 -4.27 0.71
C ALA A 159 -6.95 -5.46 0.34
N LEU A 160 -6.10 -5.90 1.26
CA LEU A 160 -5.38 -7.18 1.16
C LEU A 160 -6.35 -8.38 1.20
N GLY A 161 -7.47 -8.21 1.91
CA GLY A 161 -8.51 -9.23 2.04
C GLY A 161 -8.09 -10.43 2.89
N THR A 162 -8.36 -11.65 2.41
CA THR A 162 -8.01 -12.87 3.11
C THR A 162 -6.66 -13.38 2.65
N LEU A 163 -5.73 -13.47 3.61
CA LEU A 163 -4.43 -14.08 3.41
C LEU A 163 -4.51 -15.57 3.76
N GLN A 164 -4.13 -16.44 2.83
CA GLN A 164 -4.02 -17.87 3.08
C GLN A 164 -2.55 -18.28 3.19
N LEU A 165 -2.21 -18.93 4.29
CA LEU A 165 -0.93 -19.57 4.50
C LEU A 165 -1.05 -21.06 4.24
N LYS A 166 -0.22 -21.60 3.36
CA LYS A 166 -0.20 -23.01 2.93
C LYS A 166 1.15 -23.66 3.20
N SER A 167 1.15 -24.94 3.57
CA SER A 167 2.36 -25.75 3.61
C SER A 167 2.09 -27.17 3.12
N GLN A 168 3.12 -27.80 2.57
CA GLN A 168 3.12 -29.20 2.16
C GLN A 168 4.29 -29.99 2.77
N PHE A 169 4.99 -29.37 3.71
CA PHE A 169 6.11 -29.99 4.41
C PHE A 169 5.63 -31.14 5.32
N PRO A 170 6.38 -32.27 5.45
CA PRO A 170 7.72 -32.52 4.90
C PRO A 170 7.72 -33.18 3.51
N LEU A 171 6.89 -34.14 3.23
CA LEU A 171 6.96 -35.02 2.03
C LEU A 171 6.02 -34.63 0.89
N GLY A 172 5.22 -33.57 1.06
CA GLY A 172 4.24 -33.19 0.06
C GLY A 172 3.03 -34.11 -0.07
N LEU A 173 2.88 -35.12 0.80
CA LEU A 173 1.74 -36.06 0.77
C LEU A 173 0.46 -35.39 1.24
N PHE A 174 0.56 -34.45 2.15
CA PHE A 174 -0.56 -33.67 2.66
C PHE A 174 -0.32 -32.16 2.42
N ARG A 175 -1.41 -31.45 2.26
CA ARG A 175 -1.44 -29.99 2.20
C ARG A 175 -2.26 -29.46 3.37
N SER A 176 -1.67 -28.62 4.18
CA SER A 176 -2.37 -27.88 5.21
C SER A 176 -2.46 -26.39 4.87
N TRP A 177 -3.50 -25.73 5.33
CA TRP A 177 -3.64 -24.29 5.19
C TRP A 177 -4.48 -23.67 6.30
N THR A 178 -4.23 -22.39 6.52
CA THR A 178 -5.04 -21.54 7.39
C THR A 178 -5.31 -20.20 6.72
N ASN A 179 -6.41 -19.56 7.09
CA ASN A 179 -6.84 -18.29 6.51
C ASN A 179 -6.82 -17.21 7.59
N TYR A 180 -6.17 -16.09 7.28
CA TYR A 180 -6.17 -14.89 8.11
C TYR A 180 -7.02 -13.81 7.42
N LYS A 181 -8.06 -13.34 8.09
CA LYS A 181 -8.80 -12.16 7.64
C LYS A 181 -8.04 -10.91 8.09
N THR A 182 -7.70 -10.05 7.16
CA THR A 182 -6.97 -8.82 7.46
C THR A 182 -7.78 -7.61 7.02
N ASN A 183 -7.73 -6.54 7.83
CA ASN A 183 -8.31 -5.24 7.51
C ASN A 183 -7.27 -4.30 6.90
N ALA A 184 -6.09 -4.83 6.54
CA ALA A 184 -5.04 -4.04 5.90
C ALA A 184 -5.52 -3.54 4.54
N LYS A 185 -5.33 -2.25 4.33
CA LYS A 185 -5.69 -1.56 3.07
C LYS A 185 -4.50 -0.71 2.65
N VAL A 186 -4.29 -0.61 1.36
CA VAL A 186 -3.36 0.33 0.73
C VAL A 186 -4.18 1.43 0.05
N LEU A 187 -3.70 2.64 0.10
CA LEU A 187 -4.25 3.75 -0.66
C LEU A 187 -3.56 3.79 -2.02
N VAL A 188 -4.36 3.73 -3.08
CA VAL A 188 -3.89 3.78 -4.47
C VAL A 188 -4.24 5.14 -5.04
N TYR A 189 -3.22 5.91 -5.39
CA TYR A 189 -3.35 7.22 -6.04
C TYR A 189 -3.69 7.06 -7.52
N PRO A 190 -4.28 8.09 -8.17
CA PRO A 190 -4.37 8.13 -9.62
C PRO A 190 -3.00 7.98 -10.26
N ASN A 191 -2.94 7.39 -11.46
CA ASN A 191 -1.69 7.33 -12.21
C ASN A 191 -1.30 8.74 -12.69
N PRO A 192 -0.07 9.23 -12.48
CA PRO A 192 0.34 10.58 -12.86
C PRO A 192 0.57 10.70 -14.38
N GLU A 193 -0.49 10.75 -15.16
CA GLU A 193 -0.49 10.86 -16.62
C GLU A 193 -1.24 12.10 -17.10
N GLY A 194 -0.91 12.58 -18.30
CA GLY A 194 -1.59 13.66 -18.98
C GLY A 194 -0.62 14.61 -19.69
N ASP A 195 -1.10 15.30 -20.72
CA ASP A 195 -0.29 16.15 -21.61
C ASP A 195 -0.69 17.64 -21.54
N LEU A 196 -1.65 18.01 -20.71
CA LEU A 196 -2.02 19.41 -20.56
C LEU A 196 -0.89 20.19 -19.90
N ALA A 197 -0.66 21.39 -20.43
CA ALA A 197 0.30 22.32 -19.84
C ALA A 197 -0.13 22.69 -18.41
N MET A 198 0.84 22.82 -17.52
CA MET A 198 0.60 23.20 -16.15
C MET A 198 0.04 24.64 -16.08
N PRO A 199 -0.99 24.92 -15.26
CA PRO A 199 -1.50 26.27 -15.05
C PRO A 199 -0.40 27.24 -14.63
N ASN A 200 -0.47 28.48 -15.11
CA ASN A 200 0.51 29.51 -14.78
C ASN A 200 0.53 29.79 -13.27
N ALA A 201 1.71 30.07 -12.74
CA ALA A 201 1.82 30.53 -11.36
C ALA A 201 1.11 31.88 -11.22
N LEU A 202 0.46 32.11 -10.08
CA LEU A 202 -0.14 33.40 -9.77
C LEU A 202 0.94 34.49 -9.81
N GLY A 203 0.78 35.45 -10.69
CA GLY A 203 1.70 36.60 -10.77
C GLY A 203 1.63 37.49 -9.54
N ALA A 204 2.69 38.27 -9.28
CA ALA A 204 2.73 39.20 -8.14
C ALA A 204 1.54 40.17 -8.09
N GLY A 205 0.94 40.51 -9.25
CA GLY A 205 -0.22 41.39 -9.35
C GLY A 205 -1.54 40.80 -8.82
N ASP A 206 -1.71 39.50 -8.94
CA ASP A 206 -2.92 38.80 -8.45
C ASP A 206 -2.84 38.51 -6.93
N MET A 207 -1.63 38.49 -6.36
CA MET A 207 -1.43 38.38 -4.91
C MET A 207 -1.96 39.58 -4.12
N PHE A 208 -1.90 40.79 -4.68
CA PHE A 208 -2.40 41.99 -4.03
C PHE A 208 -3.93 42.02 -3.82
N LYS A 209 -4.67 41.31 -4.65
CA LYS A 209 -6.15 41.20 -4.50
C LYS A 209 -6.58 40.21 -3.41
N GLN A 210 -5.82 39.13 -3.20
CA GLN A 210 -6.14 38.10 -2.21
C GLN A 210 -5.54 38.36 -0.82
N ASN A 211 -4.41 39.06 -0.72
CA ASN A 211 -3.64 39.22 0.53
C ASN A 211 -4.03 40.45 1.37
N ARG A 212 -5.21 41.05 1.18
CA ARG A 212 -5.70 42.09 2.11
C ARG A 212 -5.95 41.61 3.53
N GLN A 213 -5.75 40.33 3.83
CA GLN A 213 -6.08 39.73 5.14
C GLN A 213 -4.95 39.12 5.98
N LYS A 214 -3.71 38.96 5.48
CA LYS A 214 -2.60 38.47 6.34
C LYS A 214 -1.27 39.08 5.92
N GLY A 215 -0.79 40.05 6.71
CA GLY A 215 0.59 40.55 6.62
C GLY A 215 1.56 39.56 7.25
N LEU A 216 2.48 39.05 6.47
CA LEU A 216 3.76 38.46 6.89
C LEU A 216 4.66 38.42 5.65
N ASP A 217 5.20 39.62 5.30
CA ASP A 217 6.25 39.71 4.31
C ASP A 217 7.58 39.59 5.03
N ASP A 218 8.37 38.56 4.71
CA ASP A 218 9.74 38.42 5.22
C ASP A 218 10.61 39.57 4.71
N PHE A 219 11.20 40.29 5.63
CA PHE A 219 12.07 41.40 5.36
C PHE A 219 13.42 40.93 4.77
N ALA A 220 13.69 41.29 3.50
CA ALA A 220 14.90 40.88 2.77
C ALA A 220 16.10 41.86 2.94
N GLY A 221 15.83 43.11 3.26
CA GLY A 221 16.89 44.11 3.36
C GLY A 221 16.44 45.52 3.03
N PHE A 222 17.40 46.42 2.89
CA PHE A 222 17.18 47.81 2.51
C PHE A 222 17.80 48.09 1.13
N ASN A 223 17.04 48.76 0.27
CA ASN A 223 17.57 49.39 -0.96
C ASN A 223 17.66 50.91 -0.79
N SER A 224 18.56 51.55 -1.51
CA SER A 224 18.62 53.03 -1.58
C SER A 224 17.35 53.56 -2.24
N TYR A 225 16.71 54.54 -1.62
CA TYR A 225 15.50 55.17 -2.14
C TYR A 225 15.80 55.85 -3.49
N ARG A 226 14.87 55.68 -4.44
CA ARG A 226 14.88 56.37 -5.75
C ARG A 226 13.64 57.24 -5.85
N VAL A 227 13.84 58.42 -6.46
CA VAL A 227 12.71 59.36 -6.68
C VAL A 227 11.64 58.68 -7.52
N GLY A 228 10.45 58.49 -6.94
CA GLY A 228 9.34 57.75 -7.53
C GLY A 228 8.95 56.47 -6.75
N ASP A 229 9.74 56.02 -5.79
CA ASP A 229 9.38 54.90 -4.93
C ASP A 229 8.24 55.29 -3.97
N PRO A 230 7.27 54.35 -3.71
CA PRO A 230 6.13 54.62 -2.83
C PRO A 230 6.60 54.98 -1.40
N VAL A 231 6.14 56.08 -0.85
CA VAL A 231 6.54 56.59 0.47
C VAL A 231 6.28 55.59 1.63
N HIS A 232 5.29 54.74 1.50
CA HIS A 232 4.97 53.73 2.52
C HIS A 232 5.99 52.61 2.61
N THR A 233 6.87 52.42 1.62
CA THR A 233 7.94 51.42 1.62
C THR A 233 9.19 51.93 2.30
N ILE A 234 9.26 53.24 2.68
CA ILE A 234 10.44 53.82 3.35
C ILE A 234 10.60 53.21 4.76
N ALA A 235 11.82 52.79 5.05
CA ALA A 235 12.19 52.24 6.34
C ALA A 235 12.48 53.35 7.36
N TRP A 236 11.49 54.12 7.80
CA TRP A 236 11.62 55.25 8.69
C TRP A 236 12.46 55.00 9.92
N LYS A 237 12.43 53.77 10.45
CA LYS A 237 13.21 53.33 11.60
C LYS A 237 14.72 53.21 11.30
N ALA A 238 15.08 52.94 10.06
CA ALA A 238 16.47 52.91 9.60
C ALA A 238 16.96 54.29 9.24
N VAL A 239 16.09 55.11 8.59
CA VAL A 239 16.38 56.51 8.25
C VAL A 239 16.69 57.34 9.51
N ALA A 240 15.94 57.11 10.60
CA ALA A 240 16.19 57.80 11.90
C ALA A 240 17.54 57.47 12.55
N ARG A 241 18.24 56.48 12.05
CA ARG A 241 19.53 56.04 12.60
C ARG A 241 20.74 56.58 11.83
N ASP A 242 20.61 56.65 10.48
CA ASP A 242 21.73 56.93 9.58
C ASP A 242 21.47 58.10 8.62
N ASP A 243 20.32 58.78 8.70
CA ASP A 243 19.84 59.86 7.79
C ASP A 243 19.84 59.52 6.30
N VAL A 244 19.91 58.22 5.97
CA VAL A 244 19.91 57.75 4.59
C VAL A 244 18.55 57.16 4.24
N LEU A 245 17.85 57.73 3.23
CA LEU A 245 16.58 57.21 2.74
C LEU A 245 16.75 55.84 2.10
N ARG A 246 16.11 54.85 2.73
CA ARG A 246 16.11 53.45 2.29
C ARG A 246 14.71 52.94 2.21
N THR A 247 14.44 52.14 1.17
CA THR A 247 13.19 51.40 1.00
C THR A 247 13.34 50.00 1.55
N LYS A 248 12.32 49.48 2.22
CA LYS A 248 12.24 48.10 2.66
C LYS A 248 12.11 47.23 1.44
N GLN A 249 13.05 46.33 1.23
CA GLN A 249 12.91 45.27 0.27
C GLN A 249 12.36 44.03 0.97
N PHE A 250 11.22 43.59 0.54
CA PHE A 250 10.67 42.32 0.98
C PHE A 250 11.11 41.27 -0.04
N SER A 251 11.85 40.28 0.38
CA SER A 251 12.08 39.09 -0.42
C SER A 251 10.81 38.26 -0.35
N GLY A 252 9.88 38.56 -1.22
CA GLY A 252 9.06 37.46 -1.68
C GLY A 252 10.02 36.49 -2.32
N ALA A 253 10.43 35.40 -1.62
CA ALA A 253 10.87 34.24 -2.33
C ALA A 253 9.83 34.03 -3.43
N GLN A 254 10.25 33.98 -4.69
CA GLN A 254 9.37 33.64 -5.80
C GLN A 254 8.99 32.15 -5.69
N SER A 255 8.46 31.76 -4.55
CA SER A 255 7.69 30.53 -4.43
C SER A 255 6.40 30.82 -5.17
N GLY A 256 6.42 30.61 -6.47
CA GLY A 256 5.24 30.77 -7.29
C GLY A 256 4.11 30.00 -6.63
N ARG A 257 2.99 30.67 -6.38
CA ARG A 257 1.77 29.99 -5.90
C ARG A 257 1.02 29.47 -7.11
N ARG A 258 0.59 28.22 -7.07
CA ARG A 258 -0.21 27.61 -8.14
C ARG A 258 -1.54 27.14 -7.62
N ILE A 259 -2.60 27.43 -8.35
CA ILE A 259 -3.92 26.86 -8.12
C ILE A 259 -4.11 25.77 -9.17
N LEU A 260 -4.35 24.56 -8.71
CA LEU A 260 -4.68 23.40 -9.53
C LEU A 260 -6.17 23.13 -9.38
N SER A 261 -6.96 23.61 -10.34
CA SER A 261 -8.42 23.54 -10.25
C SER A 261 -8.96 22.39 -11.11
N TRP A 262 -10.02 21.76 -10.63
CA TRP A 262 -10.81 20.82 -11.43
C TRP A 262 -11.27 21.42 -12.75
N ASN A 263 -11.54 22.72 -12.78
CA ASN A 263 -11.97 23.42 -13.99
C ASN A 263 -10.86 23.51 -15.05
N ASP A 264 -9.58 23.52 -14.66
CA ASP A 264 -8.46 23.57 -15.59
C ASP A 264 -8.37 22.28 -16.45
N THR A 265 -9.02 21.21 -16.01
CA THR A 265 -9.12 19.94 -16.71
C THR A 265 -10.45 19.73 -17.44
N ALA A 266 -11.29 20.78 -17.58
CA ALA A 266 -12.64 20.67 -18.16
C ALA A 266 -12.65 20.18 -19.63
N GLY A 267 -11.54 20.36 -20.36
CA GLY A 267 -11.39 19.85 -21.73
C GLY A 267 -11.24 18.31 -21.83
N ILE A 268 -11.05 17.61 -20.71
CA ILE A 268 -10.95 16.16 -20.67
C ILE A 268 -12.30 15.58 -20.26
N ALA A 269 -12.91 14.74 -21.12
CA ALA A 269 -14.23 14.16 -20.84
C ALA A 269 -14.21 13.05 -19.76
N ASP A 270 -13.09 12.35 -19.63
CA ASP A 270 -12.92 11.20 -18.71
C ASP A 270 -12.44 11.68 -17.34
N THR A 271 -13.24 11.43 -16.30
CA THR A 271 -12.93 11.74 -14.90
C THR A 271 -11.61 11.14 -14.42
N GLU A 272 -11.31 9.90 -14.81
CA GLU A 272 -10.05 9.25 -14.42
C GLU A 272 -8.84 9.97 -15.01
N LYS A 273 -8.92 10.38 -16.27
CA LYS A 273 -7.87 11.15 -16.95
C LYS A 273 -7.71 12.56 -16.36
N ARG A 274 -8.80 13.18 -15.92
CA ARG A 274 -8.75 14.49 -15.22
C ARG A 274 -7.99 14.36 -13.90
N LEU A 275 -8.28 13.34 -13.13
CA LEU A 275 -7.59 13.05 -11.86
C LEU A 275 -6.12 12.71 -12.08
N SER A 276 -5.81 11.96 -13.14
CA SER A 276 -4.44 11.63 -13.54
C SER A 276 -3.64 12.88 -13.90
N GLN A 277 -4.24 13.81 -14.65
CA GLN A 277 -3.63 15.09 -15.00
C GLN A 277 -3.36 15.96 -13.77
N LEU A 278 -4.32 16.07 -12.85
CA LEU A 278 -4.14 16.80 -11.59
C LEU A 278 -3.05 16.16 -10.72
N CYS A 279 -3.01 14.83 -10.68
CA CYS A 279 -1.97 14.08 -9.97
C CYS A 279 -0.57 14.42 -10.51
N ARG A 280 -0.40 14.45 -11.84
CA ARG A 280 0.85 14.84 -12.49
C ARG A 280 1.26 16.25 -12.11
N TRP A 281 0.35 17.22 -12.22
CA TRP A 281 0.64 18.62 -11.86
C TRP A 281 1.03 18.80 -10.39
N LEU A 282 0.42 18.04 -9.46
CA LEU A 282 0.80 18.07 -8.05
C LEU A 282 2.23 17.60 -7.84
N ILE A 283 2.62 16.49 -8.49
CA ILE A 283 3.99 15.95 -8.41
C ILE A 283 4.99 16.94 -9.00
N ASP A 284 4.68 17.50 -10.18
CA ASP A 284 5.56 18.46 -10.86
C ASP A 284 5.72 19.73 -10.03
N THR A 285 4.65 20.17 -9.33
CA THR A 285 4.68 21.35 -8.44
C THR A 285 5.52 21.09 -7.20
N GLU A 286 5.43 19.91 -6.61
CA GLU A 286 6.23 19.51 -5.46
C GLU A 286 7.72 19.40 -5.81
N ASN A 287 8.06 18.83 -6.98
CA ASN A 287 9.44 18.73 -7.46
C ASN A 287 10.14 20.10 -7.57
N VAL A 288 9.38 21.16 -7.82
CA VAL A 288 9.90 22.55 -7.89
C VAL A 288 9.73 23.27 -6.55
N SER A 289 9.25 22.59 -5.51
CA SER A 289 8.96 23.15 -4.18
C SER A 289 8.08 24.41 -4.23
N THR A 290 7.07 24.41 -5.10
CA THR A 290 6.14 25.51 -5.31
C THR A 290 4.90 25.31 -4.44
N LEU A 291 4.41 26.40 -3.81
CA LEU A 291 3.16 26.36 -3.03
C LEU A 291 1.99 26.02 -3.97
N SER A 292 1.31 24.92 -3.66
CA SER A 292 0.14 24.48 -4.44
C SER A 292 -1.14 24.50 -3.61
N ARG A 293 -2.24 24.85 -4.25
CA ARG A 293 -3.62 24.72 -3.77
C ARG A 293 -4.38 23.83 -4.71
N LEU A 294 -5.08 22.85 -4.17
CA LEU A 294 -5.94 21.95 -4.94
C LEU A 294 -7.41 22.31 -4.75
N GLU A 295 -8.12 22.55 -5.85
CA GLU A 295 -9.56 22.84 -5.86
C GLU A 295 -10.33 21.75 -6.60
N LEU A 296 -11.01 20.89 -5.83
CA LEU A 296 -11.96 19.90 -6.32
C LEU A 296 -13.39 20.37 -6.08
N PRO A 297 -14.40 19.88 -6.81
CA PRO A 297 -15.79 20.27 -6.62
C PRO A 297 -16.32 20.11 -5.20
N ASN A 298 -15.81 19.11 -4.46
CA ASN A 298 -16.25 18.77 -3.12
C ASN A 298 -15.23 19.11 -2.02
N LYS A 299 -14.01 19.52 -2.36
CA LYS A 299 -12.94 19.77 -1.37
C LYS A 299 -11.93 20.78 -1.92
N VAL A 300 -11.55 21.74 -1.08
CA VAL A 300 -10.43 22.66 -1.32
C VAL A 300 -9.36 22.40 -0.30
N ILE A 301 -8.10 22.25 -0.74
CA ILE A 301 -6.92 22.12 0.08
C ILE A 301 -6.05 23.35 -0.14
N ASP A 302 -5.82 24.12 0.91
CA ASP A 302 -5.13 25.41 0.85
C ASP A 302 -3.64 25.28 0.53
N PHE A 303 -3.02 26.44 0.23
CA PHE A 303 -1.61 26.53 -0.14
C PHE A 303 -0.67 25.96 0.92
N ALA A 304 0.05 24.92 0.52
CA ALA A 304 1.17 24.40 1.28
C ALA A 304 2.19 23.73 0.34
N VAL A 305 3.28 23.22 0.86
CA VAL A 305 4.35 22.48 0.18
C VAL A 305 4.88 21.41 1.11
N GLY A 306 5.43 20.35 0.53
CA GLY A 306 6.04 19.25 1.26
C GLY A 306 5.22 17.95 1.20
N GLU A 307 5.88 16.85 1.55
CA GLU A 307 5.33 15.49 1.42
C GLU A 307 3.96 15.29 2.09
N ASN A 308 3.72 15.93 3.22
CA ASN A 308 2.42 15.82 3.92
C ASN A 308 1.29 16.48 3.13
N HIS A 309 1.54 17.65 2.53
CA HIS A 309 0.58 18.33 1.69
C HIS A 309 0.31 17.54 0.40
N LEU A 310 1.36 17.06 -0.25
CA LEU A 310 1.24 16.19 -1.42
C LEU A 310 0.40 14.95 -1.10
N HIS A 311 0.68 14.28 0.03
CA HIS A 311 -0.09 13.13 0.47
C HIS A 311 -1.57 13.46 0.70
N GLU A 312 -1.88 14.61 1.30
CA GLU A 312 -3.26 15.05 1.51
C GLU A 312 -3.99 15.32 0.18
N CYS A 313 -3.32 16.00 -0.76
CA CYS A 313 -3.86 16.26 -2.10
C CYS A 313 -4.09 14.96 -2.88
N LEU A 314 -3.09 14.07 -2.93
CA LEU A 314 -3.20 12.77 -3.60
C LEU A 314 -4.28 11.89 -2.97
N THR A 315 -4.46 11.95 -1.65
CA THR A 315 -5.55 11.25 -0.95
C THR A 315 -6.91 11.77 -1.38
N ALA A 316 -7.06 13.09 -1.51
CA ALA A 316 -8.30 13.69 -1.99
C ALA A 316 -8.63 13.25 -3.43
N LEU A 317 -7.62 13.20 -4.32
CA LEU A 317 -7.79 12.69 -5.68
C LEU A 317 -8.14 11.21 -5.72
N ALA A 318 -7.49 10.39 -4.88
CA ALA A 318 -7.73 8.94 -4.82
C ALA A 318 -9.15 8.60 -4.35
N LEU A 319 -9.70 9.40 -3.43
CA LEU A 319 -11.02 9.19 -2.84
C LEU A 319 -12.13 10.03 -3.51
N TYR A 320 -11.81 10.76 -4.58
CA TYR A 320 -12.81 11.52 -5.32
C TYR A 320 -13.82 10.59 -5.99
N HIS A 321 -15.11 10.86 -5.78
CA HIS A 321 -16.22 10.22 -6.47
C HIS A 321 -17.07 11.29 -7.11
N ASP A 322 -17.49 11.06 -8.36
CA ASP A 322 -18.51 11.89 -8.99
C ASP A 322 -19.81 11.76 -8.17
N ALA A 323 -20.44 12.89 -7.89
CA ALA A 323 -21.69 12.96 -7.14
C ALA A 323 -22.88 12.55 -8.00
#